data_aac1fbabf55e3b7ef5ee3fe0a9d863fc
#
_entry.id   aac1fbabf55e3b7ef5ee3fe0a9d863fc
#
_cell.length_a   1.000
_cell.length_b   1.000
_cell.length_c   1.000
_cell.angle_alpha   90.00
_cell.angle_beta   90.00
_cell.angle_gamma   90.00
#
_symmetry.space_group_name_H-M   'P 1'
#
loop_
_entity.id
_entity.type
_entity.pdbx_description
1 polymer ?
#
loop_
_entity_poly.entity_id
_entity_poly.type
_entity_poly.pdbx_seq_one_letter_code
_entity_poly.pdbx_strand_id
1 'polypeptide(L)'
;HAKLSLVVREEGEVLRRYCHVGTGNYNPKTARFYDDLGLLSTDPTLGDDLSRLFNELSGYSTKYEYSRILVAPHSLRKSLITKIQRELKNHLDGKPSWIRFKLNSLLDEEIVDAIYEAADAGVKIEIVVRGICAIKFSNQARRENIKVRSILGRFLEHSRIYYFHNSGQEEYFIGSADIMHRNLDRRVEALVRIDQDKHKARLQSILDESFSDLHSTW
;
A
#
# COMPACT_ATOMS: atom_id res chain seq x y z
N HIS A 1 -2.31 14.61 -2.42
CA HIS A 1 -2.88 13.88 -1.28
C HIS A 1 -1.87 12.95 -0.59
N ALA A 2 -0.73 12.70 -1.22
CA ALA A 2 0.38 12.02 -0.57
C ALA A 2 0.76 12.73 0.74
N LYS A 3 1.09 11.95 1.77
CA LYS A 3 1.52 12.43 3.08
C LYS A 3 3.01 12.24 3.17
N LEU A 4 3.74 13.22 2.63
CA LEU A 4 5.18 13.19 2.48
C LEU A 4 5.78 14.45 3.08
N SER A 5 6.91 14.30 3.76
CA SER A 5 7.74 15.40 4.21
C SER A 5 9.20 15.08 3.93
N LEU A 6 9.93 16.05 3.44
CA LEU A 6 11.36 15.95 3.17
C LEU A 6 12.05 17.15 3.81
N VAL A 7 13.02 16.87 4.66
CA VAL A 7 13.93 17.87 5.21
C VAL A 7 15.33 17.54 4.71
N VAL A 8 15.98 18.50 4.07
CA VAL A 8 17.37 18.39 3.64
C VAL A 8 18.22 19.26 4.57
N ARG A 9 19.21 18.65 5.19
CA ARG A 9 20.06 19.29 6.18
C ARG A 9 21.53 19.04 5.84
N GLU A 10 22.32 20.09 5.95
CA GLU A 10 23.79 19.97 5.89
C GLU A 10 24.31 19.51 7.26
N GLU A 11 25.04 18.39 7.25
CA GLU A 11 25.65 17.79 8.43
C GLU A 11 27.13 17.50 8.11
N GLY A 12 27.99 18.40 8.53
CA GLY A 12 29.39 18.40 8.11
C GLY A 12 29.49 18.67 6.61
N GLU A 13 30.10 17.77 5.87
CA GLU A 13 30.28 17.88 4.41
C GLU A 13 29.18 17.13 3.61
N VAL A 14 28.16 16.59 4.29
CA VAL A 14 27.13 15.74 3.67
C VAL A 14 25.75 16.37 3.78
N LEU A 15 25.00 16.37 2.67
CA LEU A 15 23.58 16.68 2.69
C LEU A 15 22.78 15.43 3.08
N ARG A 16 22.19 15.44 4.28
CA ARG A 16 21.34 14.37 4.76
C ARG A 16 19.88 14.70 4.53
N ARG A 17 19.13 13.69 4.07
CA ARG A 17 17.69 13.79 3.84
C ARG A 17 16.93 13.02 4.91
N TYR A 18 15.97 13.70 5.52
CA TYR A 18 15.06 13.14 6.50
C TYR A 18 13.67 13.07 5.87
N CYS A 19 13.16 11.87 5.77
CA CYS A 19 11.92 11.58 5.08
C CYS A 19 10.83 11.17 6.07
N HIS A 20 9.62 11.65 5.87
CA HIS A 20 8.42 11.07 6.46
C HIS A 20 7.46 10.67 5.36
N VAL A 21 6.91 9.44 5.43
CA VAL A 21 5.84 8.93 4.57
C VAL A 21 4.73 8.40 5.47
N GLY A 22 3.53 8.93 5.33
CA GLY A 22 2.41 8.58 6.18
C GLY A 22 1.18 8.08 5.44
N THR A 23 0.35 7.32 6.15
CA THR A 23 -1.01 6.96 5.70
C THR A 23 -2.04 8.00 6.15
N GLY A 24 -1.80 8.71 7.23
CA GLY A 24 -2.67 9.70 7.85
C GLY A 24 -2.42 11.13 7.38
N ASN A 25 -3.44 11.97 7.49
CA ASN A 25 -3.34 13.38 7.14
C ASN A 25 -2.53 14.18 8.18
N TYR A 26 -1.82 15.22 7.72
CA TYR A 26 -1.09 16.14 8.60
C TYR A 26 -1.99 17.20 9.27
N ASN A 27 -3.29 17.04 9.23
CA ASN A 27 -4.22 17.94 9.87
C ASN A 27 -4.31 17.62 11.38
N PRO A 28 -3.88 18.53 12.29
CA PRO A 28 -3.83 18.28 13.73
C PRO A 28 -5.20 18.03 14.38
N LYS A 29 -6.29 18.51 13.76
CA LYS A 29 -7.63 18.26 14.27
C LYS A 29 -8.10 16.83 13.98
N THR A 30 -7.89 16.35 12.74
CA THR A 30 -8.34 15.03 12.30
C THR A 30 -7.37 13.93 12.71
N ALA A 31 -6.07 14.19 12.82
CA ALA A 31 -5.06 13.20 13.21
C ALA A 31 -5.32 12.55 14.58
N ARG A 32 -6.01 13.26 15.47
CA ARG A 32 -6.36 12.75 16.81
C ARG A 32 -7.39 11.61 16.80
N PHE A 33 -8.10 11.45 15.70
CA PHE A 33 -9.17 10.46 15.56
C PHE A 33 -8.78 9.32 14.62
N TYR A 34 -7.55 9.35 14.07
CA TYR A 34 -7.10 8.35 13.09
C TYR A 34 -6.18 7.33 13.75
N ASP A 35 -6.36 6.09 13.36
CA ASP A 35 -5.35 5.05 13.50
C ASP A 35 -4.62 4.95 12.17
N ASP A 36 -3.36 5.38 12.16
CA ASP A 36 -2.55 5.49 10.96
C ASP A 36 -1.10 5.04 11.18
N LEU A 37 -0.33 5.00 10.10
CA LEU A 37 1.07 4.60 10.10
C LEU A 37 1.93 5.70 9.52
N GLY A 38 3.13 5.86 10.05
CA GLY A 38 4.16 6.76 9.53
C GLY A 38 5.54 6.13 9.58
N LEU A 39 6.29 6.28 8.50
CA LEU A 39 7.70 5.90 8.40
C LEU A 39 8.56 7.16 8.47
N LEU A 40 9.46 7.23 9.45
CA LEU A 40 10.57 8.17 9.47
C LEU A 40 11.83 7.45 8.99
N SER A 41 12.56 8.04 8.05
CA SER A 41 13.73 7.40 7.46
C SER A 41 14.78 8.41 7.01
N THR A 42 16.03 7.99 7.10
CA THR A 42 17.19 8.69 6.51
C THR A 42 17.83 7.87 5.39
N ASP A 43 17.12 6.87 4.88
CA ASP A 43 17.59 6.04 3.77
C ASP A 43 17.85 6.90 2.54
N PRO A 44 19.07 6.84 1.96
CA PRO A 44 19.44 7.69 0.82
C PRO A 44 18.55 7.46 -0.41
N THR A 45 18.20 6.21 -0.71
CA THR A 45 17.38 5.86 -1.88
C THR A 45 15.98 6.44 -1.75
N LEU A 46 15.36 6.35 -0.56
CA LEU A 46 14.08 6.99 -0.30
C LEU A 46 14.19 8.52 -0.36
N GLY A 47 15.28 9.07 0.17
CA GLY A 47 15.56 10.50 0.10
C GLY A 47 15.68 11.02 -1.33
N ASP A 48 16.34 10.27 -2.20
CA ASP A 48 16.44 10.57 -3.62
C ASP A 48 15.09 10.48 -4.33
N ASP A 49 14.32 9.43 -4.07
CA ASP A 49 12.97 9.28 -4.62
C ASP A 49 12.05 10.44 -4.24
N LEU A 50 12.04 10.83 -2.95
CA LEU A 50 11.22 11.96 -2.50
C LEU A 50 11.71 13.28 -3.10
N SER A 51 13.03 13.49 -3.22
CA SER A 51 13.57 14.69 -3.87
C SER A 51 13.12 14.79 -5.33
N ARG A 52 13.16 13.67 -6.06
CA ARG A 52 12.67 13.59 -7.44
C ARG A 52 11.18 13.89 -7.53
N LEU A 53 10.38 13.31 -6.64
CA LEU A 53 8.93 13.54 -6.61
C LEU A 53 8.61 15.02 -6.30
N PHE A 54 9.29 15.64 -5.34
CA PHE A 54 9.09 17.07 -5.07
C PHE A 54 9.52 17.95 -6.25
N ASN A 55 10.61 17.60 -6.95
CA ASN A 55 11.04 18.32 -8.16
C ASN A 55 10.01 18.17 -9.30
N GLU A 56 9.45 16.97 -9.49
CA GLU A 56 8.38 16.74 -10.47
C GLU A 56 7.14 17.59 -10.14
N LEU A 57 6.70 17.59 -8.88
CA LEU A 57 5.55 18.36 -8.43
C LEU A 57 5.75 19.88 -8.52
N SER A 58 7.00 20.34 -8.48
CA SER A 58 7.39 21.74 -8.64
C SER A 58 7.64 22.15 -10.09
N GLY A 59 7.50 21.22 -11.04
CA GLY A 59 7.66 21.49 -12.47
C GLY A 59 9.10 21.50 -12.98
N TYR A 60 10.09 21.09 -12.18
CA TYR A 60 11.50 21.06 -12.58
C TYR A 60 11.86 19.85 -13.45
N SER A 61 10.99 18.82 -13.53
CA SER A 61 11.21 17.65 -14.37
C SER A 61 9.90 16.95 -14.72
N THR A 62 9.89 16.20 -15.80
CA THR A 62 8.66 15.64 -16.37
C THR A 62 8.50 14.14 -16.23
N LYS A 63 9.52 13.37 -15.87
CA LYS A 63 9.42 11.91 -15.64
C LYS A 63 10.59 11.41 -14.80
N TYR A 64 10.26 10.74 -13.70
CA TYR A 64 11.23 9.98 -12.89
C TYR A 64 10.79 8.52 -12.74
N GLU A 65 11.78 7.65 -12.74
CA GLU A 65 11.64 6.31 -12.21
C GLU A 65 12.00 6.35 -10.72
N TYR A 66 11.20 5.68 -9.91
CA TYR A 66 11.36 5.60 -8.47
C TYR A 66 11.78 4.18 -8.07
N SER A 67 12.66 4.08 -7.08
CA SER A 67 13.22 2.80 -6.62
C SER A 67 12.43 2.20 -5.47
N ARG A 68 11.95 3.05 -4.56
CA ARG A 68 11.29 2.63 -3.32
C ARG A 68 9.85 3.09 -3.18
N ILE A 69 9.41 4.03 -4.00
CA ILE A 69 8.03 4.50 -3.97
C ILE A 69 7.29 4.16 -5.25
N LEU A 70 5.98 3.92 -5.11
CA LEU A 70 5.04 3.81 -6.22
C LEU A 70 4.17 5.06 -6.20
N VAL A 71 4.07 5.76 -7.33
CA VAL A 71 3.41 7.07 -7.39
C VAL A 71 2.21 7.05 -8.34
N ALA A 72 1.07 7.54 -7.88
CA ALA A 72 -0.07 7.87 -8.74
C ALA A 72 0.04 9.35 -9.18
N PRO A 73 -0.43 9.67 -10.41
CA PRO A 73 -1.14 8.79 -11.37
C PRO A 73 -0.21 7.96 -12.28
N HIS A 74 1.10 8.08 -12.16
CA HIS A 74 2.04 7.60 -13.18
C HIS A 74 2.21 6.07 -13.22
N SER A 75 2.52 5.44 -12.09
CA SER A 75 2.96 4.04 -12.07
C SER A 75 2.23 3.15 -11.07
N LEU A 76 1.52 3.72 -10.10
CA LEU A 76 1.02 2.98 -8.95
C LEU A 76 0.05 1.87 -9.36
N ARG A 77 -0.99 2.16 -10.19
CA ARG A 77 -1.93 1.14 -10.69
C ARG A 77 -1.20 0.01 -11.40
N LYS A 78 -0.40 0.35 -12.40
CA LYS A 78 0.36 -0.64 -13.18
C LYS A 78 1.26 -1.50 -12.29
N SER A 79 1.93 -0.89 -11.32
CA SER A 79 2.81 -1.61 -10.38
C SER A 79 2.04 -2.58 -9.49
N LEU A 80 0.86 -2.20 -8.99
CA LEU A 80 0.00 -3.10 -8.21
C LEU A 80 -0.48 -4.28 -9.06
N ILE A 81 -0.98 -4.02 -10.27
CA ILE A 81 -1.41 -5.08 -11.21
C ILE A 81 -0.25 -6.03 -11.51
N THR A 82 0.94 -5.51 -11.83
CA THR A 82 2.13 -6.34 -12.09
C THR A 82 2.48 -7.23 -10.88
N LYS A 83 2.33 -6.73 -9.65
CA LYS A 83 2.59 -7.52 -8.43
C LYS A 83 1.52 -8.59 -8.21
N ILE A 84 0.25 -8.30 -8.47
CA ILE A 84 -0.84 -9.29 -8.43
C ILE A 84 -0.61 -10.38 -9.47
N GLN A 85 -0.27 -10.03 -10.70
CA GLN A 85 0.04 -10.97 -11.77
C GLN A 85 1.29 -11.81 -11.46
N ARG A 86 2.27 -11.26 -10.76
CA ARG A 86 3.43 -12.02 -10.26
C ARG A 86 3.01 -13.06 -9.23
N GLU A 87 2.12 -12.75 -8.29
CA GLU A 87 1.60 -13.75 -7.34
C GLU A 87 0.81 -14.84 -8.07
N LEU A 88 0.01 -14.49 -9.08
CA LEU A 88 -0.66 -15.46 -9.96
C LEU A 88 0.36 -16.38 -10.62
N LYS A 89 1.38 -15.83 -11.25
CA LYS A 89 2.44 -16.61 -11.89
C LYS A 89 3.17 -17.52 -10.89
N ASN A 90 3.54 -17.01 -9.72
CA ASN A 90 4.16 -17.79 -8.66
C ASN A 90 3.28 -18.99 -8.26
N HIS A 91 1.98 -18.77 -8.11
CA HIS A 91 1.02 -19.83 -7.80
C HIS A 91 0.98 -20.92 -8.87
N LEU A 92 0.87 -20.53 -10.14
CA LEU A 92 0.87 -21.46 -11.28
C LEU A 92 2.18 -22.24 -11.42
N ASP A 93 3.31 -21.64 -11.02
CA ASP A 93 4.63 -22.27 -10.96
C ASP A 93 4.80 -23.17 -9.70
N GLY A 94 3.76 -23.36 -8.88
CA GLY A 94 3.80 -24.15 -7.64
C GLY A 94 4.59 -23.48 -6.49
N LYS A 95 4.86 -22.19 -6.58
CA LYS A 95 5.58 -21.42 -5.57
C LYS A 95 4.61 -20.79 -4.55
N PRO A 96 5.07 -20.50 -3.33
CA PRO A 96 4.26 -19.78 -2.35
C PRO A 96 3.82 -18.40 -2.88
N SER A 97 2.53 -18.10 -2.73
CA SER A 97 1.91 -16.87 -3.18
C SER A 97 0.80 -16.45 -2.22
N TRP A 98 0.73 -15.16 -1.91
CA TRP A 98 -0.30 -14.62 -1.02
C TRP A 98 -0.39 -13.11 -1.18
N ILE A 99 -1.60 -12.57 -1.17
CA ILE A 99 -1.87 -11.13 -1.25
C ILE A 99 -2.66 -10.71 -0.03
N ARG A 100 -2.26 -9.63 0.63
CA ARG A 100 -3.00 -9.05 1.75
C ARG A 100 -3.06 -7.53 1.63
N PHE A 101 -4.26 -6.99 1.73
CA PHE A 101 -4.48 -5.56 1.70
C PHE A 101 -5.27 -5.09 2.93
N LYS A 102 -4.84 -3.99 3.54
CA LYS A 102 -5.63 -3.18 4.45
C LYS A 102 -5.75 -1.79 3.85
N LEU A 103 -6.96 -1.32 3.60
CA LEU A 103 -7.22 -0.07 2.88
C LEU A 103 -8.61 0.49 3.20
N ASN A 104 -8.90 1.72 2.77
CA ASN A 104 -10.22 2.29 3.05
C ASN A 104 -11.24 1.99 1.95
N SER A 105 -10.83 1.87 0.69
CA SER A 105 -11.76 1.63 -0.42
C SER A 105 -11.09 0.85 -1.55
N LEU A 106 -11.86 -0.07 -2.16
CA LEU A 106 -11.44 -0.92 -3.27
C LEU A 106 -12.50 -0.89 -4.36
N LEU A 107 -12.29 -0.09 -5.42
CA LEU A 107 -13.27 0.14 -6.49
C LEU A 107 -12.68 0.12 -7.90
N ASP A 108 -11.36 0.17 -8.05
CA ASP A 108 -10.72 0.23 -9.38
C ASP A 108 -10.90 -1.08 -10.13
N GLU A 109 -11.54 -1.00 -11.29
CA GLU A 109 -11.96 -2.17 -12.06
C GLU A 109 -10.78 -3.01 -12.52
N GLU A 110 -9.71 -2.38 -13.02
CA GLU A 110 -8.54 -3.10 -13.54
C GLU A 110 -7.83 -3.90 -12.42
N ILE A 111 -7.73 -3.33 -11.21
CA ILE A 111 -7.13 -4.03 -10.05
C ILE A 111 -8.07 -5.12 -9.53
N VAL A 112 -9.39 -4.87 -9.51
CA VAL A 112 -10.37 -5.89 -9.12
C VAL A 112 -10.34 -7.08 -10.07
N ASP A 113 -10.24 -6.84 -11.38
CA ASP A 113 -10.13 -7.91 -12.38
C ASP A 113 -8.85 -8.73 -12.20
N ALA A 114 -7.71 -8.07 -11.96
CA ALA A 114 -6.46 -8.78 -11.65
C ALA A 114 -6.55 -9.61 -10.35
N ILE A 115 -7.25 -9.12 -9.32
CA ILE A 115 -7.54 -9.86 -8.09
C ILE A 115 -8.40 -11.10 -8.39
N TYR A 116 -9.40 -10.96 -9.26
CA TYR A 116 -10.26 -12.08 -9.66
C TYR A 116 -9.48 -13.15 -10.43
N GLU A 117 -8.65 -12.76 -11.39
CA GLU A 117 -7.80 -13.70 -12.13
C GLU A 117 -6.89 -14.50 -11.18
N ALA A 118 -6.25 -13.82 -10.24
CA ALA A 118 -5.39 -14.47 -9.25
C ALA A 118 -6.17 -15.44 -8.33
N ALA A 119 -7.34 -15.02 -7.86
CA ALA A 119 -8.19 -15.85 -6.99
C ALA A 119 -8.79 -17.04 -7.72
N ASP A 120 -9.22 -16.87 -8.98
CA ASP A 120 -9.78 -17.93 -9.81
C ASP A 120 -8.72 -19.03 -10.09
N ALA A 121 -7.44 -18.66 -10.10
CA ALA A 121 -6.32 -19.61 -10.22
C ALA A 121 -5.90 -20.27 -8.88
N GLY A 122 -6.38 -19.77 -7.74
CA GLY A 122 -6.11 -20.37 -6.42
C GLY A 122 -5.24 -19.53 -5.47
N VAL A 123 -4.79 -18.32 -5.87
CA VAL A 123 -4.04 -17.44 -4.99
C VAL A 123 -4.90 -17.02 -3.81
N LYS A 124 -4.37 -17.15 -2.59
CA LYS A 124 -5.05 -16.67 -1.37
C LYS A 124 -4.94 -15.15 -1.28
N ILE A 125 -6.09 -14.50 -1.06
CA ILE A 125 -6.20 -13.04 -1.01
C ILE A 125 -7.01 -12.65 0.22
N GLU A 126 -6.44 -11.81 1.06
CA GLU A 126 -7.07 -11.29 2.27
C GLU A 126 -7.15 -9.76 2.20
N ILE A 127 -8.34 -9.22 2.37
CA ILE A 127 -8.60 -7.78 2.22
C ILE A 127 -9.39 -7.26 3.41
N VAL A 128 -8.84 -6.27 4.10
CA VAL A 128 -9.55 -5.50 5.12
C VAL A 128 -9.91 -4.14 4.53
N VAL A 129 -11.20 -3.86 4.41
CA VAL A 129 -11.72 -2.62 3.85
C VAL A 129 -12.64 -1.93 4.84
N ARG A 130 -12.31 -0.70 5.21
CA ARG A 130 -13.15 0.10 6.11
C ARG A 130 -14.42 0.63 5.44
N GLY A 131 -14.31 1.03 4.19
CA GLY A 131 -15.39 1.70 3.44
C GLY A 131 -15.93 0.84 2.29
N ILE A 132 -15.91 1.36 1.08
CA ILE A 132 -16.54 0.74 -0.09
C ILE A 132 -15.64 -0.33 -0.69
N CYS A 133 -16.24 -1.50 -1.00
CA CYS A 133 -15.56 -2.62 -1.64
C CYS A 133 -16.39 -3.13 -2.83
N ALA A 134 -15.78 -3.25 -4.01
CA ALA A 134 -16.42 -3.76 -5.23
C ALA A 134 -16.25 -5.27 -5.43
N ILE A 135 -15.60 -5.98 -4.51
CA ILE A 135 -15.42 -7.44 -4.63
C ILE A 135 -16.76 -8.16 -4.58
N LYS A 136 -17.00 -9.03 -5.56
CA LYS A 136 -18.18 -9.90 -5.66
C LYS A 136 -17.74 -11.36 -5.68
N PHE A 137 -18.43 -12.18 -4.92
CA PHE A 137 -18.18 -13.62 -4.80
C PHE A 137 -19.05 -14.40 -5.80
N SER A 138 -18.79 -14.23 -7.10
CA SER A 138 -19.62 -14.76 -8.18
C SER A 138 -19.45 -16.26 -8.44
N ASN A 139 -18.34 -16.86 -8.03
CA ASN A 139 -18.04 -18.29 -8.21
C ASN A 139 -17.43 -18.91 -6.95
N GLN A 140 -17.25 -20.24 -6.96
CA GLN A 140 -16.72 -20.98 -5.81
C GLN A 140 -15.25 -20.64 -5.53
N ALA A 141 -14.41 -20.53 -6.56
CA ALA A 141 -12.98 -20.26 -6.41
C ALA A 141 -12.75 -18.91 -5.68
N ARG A 142 -13.51 -17.87 -6.05
CA ARG A 142 -13.44 -16.56 -5.37
C ARG A 142 -13.90 -16.62 -3.93
N ARG A 143 -14.94 -17.42 -3.61
CA ARG A 143 -15.41 -17.61 -2.23
C ARG A 143 -14.39 -18.33 -1.37
N GLU A 144 -13.63 -19.26 -1.93
CA GLU A 144 -12.62 -20.03 -1.21
C GLU A 144 -11.29 -19.26 -1.05
N ASN A 145 -10.94 -18.44 -2.03
CA ASN A 145 -9.63 -17.82 -2.11
C ASN A 145 -9.60 -16.35 -1.71
N ILE A 146 -10.73 -15.62 -1.77
CA ILE A 146 -10.80 -14.23 -1.32
C ILE A 146 -11.53 -14.17 0.02
N LYS A 147 -10.87 -13.57 1.01
CA LYS A 147 -11.50 -13.18 2.27
C LYS A 147 -11.55 -11.66 2.34
N VAL A 148 -12.74 -11.10 2.49
CA VAL A 148 -12.94 -9.67 2.74
C VAL A 148 -13.52 -9.49 4.13
N ARG A 149 -12.92 -8.58 4.90
CA ARG A 149 -13.45 -8.13 6.19
C ARG A 149 -13.60 -6.62 6.18
N SER A 150 -14.63 -6.14 6.88
CA SER A 150 -14.76 -4.73 7.21
C SER A 150 -14.24 -4.50 8.62
N ILE A 151 -13.71 -3.31 8.89
CA ILE A 151 -13.18 -2.95 10.21
C ILE A 151 -13.81 -1.64 10.67
N LEU A 152 -14.26 -1.62 11.92
CA LEU A 152 -14.81 -0.46 12.59
C LEU A 152 -14.29 -0.42 14.02
N GLY A 153 -13.39 0.53 14.30
CA GLY A 153 -12.82 0.73 15.63
C GLY A 153 -13.28 2.03 16.30
N ARG A 154 -12.77 2.27 17.50
CA ARG A 154 -12.95 3.53 18.22
C ARG A 154 -12.38 4.71 17.46
N PHE A 155 -11.21 4.52 16.83
CA PHE A 155 -10.57 5.47 15.95
C PHE A 155 -10.86 5.15 14.50
N LEU A 156 -10.76 6.16 13.63
CA LEU A 156 -10.93 5.96 12.20
C LEU A 156 -9.73 5.18 11.67
N GLU A 157 -9.95 3.93 11.26
CA GLU A 157 -8.97 3.09 10.62
C GLU A 157 -8.52 3.70 9.30
N HIS A 158 -7.33 4.30 9.29
CA HIS A 158 -6.85 5.08 8.14
C HIS A 158 -5.51 4.57 7.60
N SER A 159 -4.97 3.53 8.19
CA SER A 159 -3.77 2.86 7.69
C SER A 159 -4.05 2.14 6.37
N ARG A 160 -3.06 2.17 5.46
CA ARG A 160 -3.06 1.35 4.24
C ARG A 160 -1.79 0.53 4.24
N ILE A 161 -1.97 -0.78 4.08
CA ILE A 161 -0.90 -1.76 4.00
C ILE A 161 -1.16 -2.64 2.78
N TYR A 162 -0.14 -2.83 1.95
CA TYR A 162 -0.17 -3.74 0.81
C TYR A 162 0.95 -4.76 1.00
N TYR A 163 0.59 -6.02 0.94
CA TYR A 163 1.51 -7.13 1.11
C TYR A 163 1.43 -8.09 -0.07
N PHE A 164 2.59 -8.53 -0.54
CA PHE A 164 2.78 -9.56 -1.55
C PHE A 164 3.85 -10.54 -1.07
N HIS A 165 3.55 -11.84 -1.12
CA HIS A 165 4.45 -12.88 -0.62
C HIS A 165 5.70 -13.06 -1.51
N ASN A 166 5.54 -12.92 -2.82
CA ASN A 166 6.64 -12.93 -3.79
C ASN A 166 7.60 -14.12 -3.61
N SER A 167 7.06 -15.35 -3.48
CA SER A 167 7.85 -16.57 -3.31
C SER A 167 8.84 -16.53 -2.13
N GLY A 168 8.46 -15.85 -1.02
CA GLY A 168 9.30 -15.67 0.17
C GLY A 168 10.15 -14.40 0.17
N GLN A 169 10.18 -13.64 -0.91
CA GLN A 169 10.78 -12.29 -0.95
C GLN A 169 9.74 -11.22 -0.62
N GLU A 170 9.19 -11.29 0.57
CA GLU A 170 8.04 -10.52 1.01
C GLU A 170 8.18 -9.02 0.78
N GLU A 171 7.18 -8.43 0.17
CA GLU A 171 7.08 -7.00 -0.07
C GLU A 171 5.92 -6.39 0.71
N TYR A 172 6.22 -5.38 1.50
CA TYR A 172 5.25 -4.56 2.21
C TYR A 172 5.32 -3.12 1.74
N PHE A 173 4.16 -2.51 1.55
CA PHE A 173 4.04 -1.09 1.23
C PHE A 173 3.06 -0.43 2.18
N ILE A 174 3.35 0.81 2.57
CA ILE A 174 2.41 1.70 3.26
C ILE A 174 2.32 3.04 2.54
N GLY A 175 1.21 3.74 2.69
CA GLY A 175 1.09 5.09 2.14
C GLY A 175 -0.33 5.61 2.04
N SER A 176 -0.55 6.52 1.13
CA SER A 176 -1.76 7.32 1.08
C SER A 176 -2.86 6.79 0.15
N ALA A 177 -2.52 5.90 -0.79
CA ALA A 177 -3.42 5.48 -1.84
C ALA A 177 -4.46 4.45 -1.36
N ASP A 178 -5.70 4.67 -1.76
CA ASP A 178 -6.74 3.63 -1.86
C ASP A 178 -6.86 3.17 -3.31
N ILE A 179 -7.48 2.02 -3.54
CA ILE A 179 -7.72 1.45 -4.87
C ILE A 179 -9.03 2.03 -5.44
N MET A 180 -8.95 3.29 -5.87
CA MET A 180 -10.06 4.04 -6.46
C MET A 180 -9.57 4.90 -7.63
N HIS A 181 -10.37 5.10 -8.66
CA HIS A 181 -10.05 5.99 -9.80
C HIS A 181 -9.58 7.38 -9.33
N ARG A 182 -10.28 7.98 -8.36
CA ARG A 182 -9.89 9.27 -7.82
C ARG A 182 -8.47 9.29 -7.27
N ASN A 183 -8.03 8.23 -6.60
CA ASN A 183 -6.68 8.12 -6.04
C ASN A 183 -5.65 7.81 -7.13
N LEU A 184 -5.98 6.91 -8.06
CA LEU A 184 -5.04 6.37 -9.02
C LEU A 184 -4.87 7.24 -10.27
N ASP A 185 -5.89 8.05 -10.64
CA ASP A 185 -5.88 8.84 -11.88
C ASP A 185 -5.81 10.36 -11.67
N ARG A 186 -6.31 10.86 -10.52
CA ARG A 186 -6.53 12.31 -10.35
C ARG A 186 -5.77 12.93 -9.19
N ARG A 187 -5.11 12.12 -8.36
CA ARG A 187 -4.39 12.57 -7.19
C ARG A 187 -2.94 12.13 -7.23
N VAL A 188 -2.07 12.94 -6.66
CA VAL A 188 -0.74 12.45 -6.31
C VAL A 188 -0.87 11.66 -5.02
N GLU A 189 -0.62 10.37 -5.12
CA GLU A 189 -0.56 9.43 -4.00
C GLU A 189 0.75 8.67 -4.06
N ALA A 190 1.23 8.19 -2.92
CA ALA A 190 2.46 7.42 -2.85
C ALA A 190 2.33 6.23 -1.91
N LEU A 191 2.92 5.11 -2.31
CA LEU A 191 3.19 3.95 -1.47
C LEU A 191 4.71 3.79 -1.34
N VAL A 192 5.21 3.62 -0.13
CA VAL A 192 6.63 3.36 0.14
C VAL A 192 6.85 1.90 0.48
N ARG A 193 7.88 1.28 -0.12
CA ARG A 193 8.31 -0.08 0.23
C ARG A 193 9.03 -0.08 1.57
N ILE A 194 8.65 -1.04 2.42
CA ILE A 194 9.24 -1.26 3.73
C ILE A 194 10.27 -2.38 3.62
N ASP A 195 11.54 -2.09 3.90
CA ASP A 195 12.63 -3.05 3.74
C ASP A 195 13.13 -3.63 5.08
N GLN A 196 13.00 -2.90 6.20
CA GLN A 196 13.49 -3.35 7.50
C GLN A 196 12.60 -4.44 8.10
N ASP A 197 13.18 -5.57 8.47
CA ASP A 197 12.44 -6.75 8.96
C ASP A 197 11.60 -6.46 10.22
N LYS A 198 12.09 -5.63 11.14
CA LYS A 198 11.29 -5.23 12.30
C LYS A 198 10.02 -4.48 11.93
N HIS A 199 10.06 -3.67 10.87
CA HIS A 199 8.88 -2.94 10.38
C HIS A 199 7.94 -3.86 9.61
N LYS A 200 8.49 -4.81 8.81
CA LYS A 200 7.69 -5.85 8.16
C LYS A 200 6.95 -6.70 9.20
N ALA A 201 7.64 -7.14 10.26
CA ALA A 201 7.03 -7.90 11.35
C ALA A 201 5.89 -7.12 12.05
N ARG A 202 6.05 -5.79 12.25
CA ARG A 202 4.97 -4.96 12.79
C ARG A 202 3.76 -4.87 11.84
N LEU A 203 4.00 -4.72 10.53
CA LEU A 203 2.92 -4.69 9.55
C LEU A 203 2.21 -6.04 9.44
N GLN A 204 2.96 -7.14 9.51
CA GLN A 204 2.41 -8.49 9.58
C GLN A 204 1.48 -8.64 10.79
N SER A 205 1.93 -8.23 11.99
CA SER A 205 1.10 -8.26 13.21
C SER A 205 -0.21 -7.49 13.03
N ILE A 206 -0.18 -6.29 12.44
CA ILE A 206 -1.38 -5.49 12.18
C ILE A 206 -2.34 -6.20 11.22
N LEU A 207 -1.83 -6.82 10.15
CA LEU A 207 -2.64 -7.60 9.23
C LEU A 207 -3.25 -8.83 9.92
N ASP A 208 -2.47 -9.56 10.72
CA ASP A 208 -2.93 -10.74 11.46
C ASP A 208 -4.00 -10.38 12.49
N GLU A 209 -3.79 -9.32 13.26
CA GLU A 209 -4.79 -8.78 14.20
C GLU A 209 -6.09 -8.41 13.48
N SER A 210 -6.00 -7.74 12.32
CA SER A 210 -7.18 -7.36 11.53
C SER A 210 -7.99 -8.56 11.00
N PHE A 211 -7.38 -9.75 10.91
CA PHE A 211 -8.06 -10.98 10.50
C PHE A 211 -8.43 -11.91 11.67
N SER A 212 -7.83 -11.75 12.85
CA SER A 212 -8.13 -12.51 14.06
C SER A 212 -9.17 -11.83 14.97
N ASP A 213 -9.28 -10.51 14.92
CA ASP A 213 -10.22 -9.74 15.73
C ASP A 213 -11.68 -10.03 15.30
N LEU A 214 -12.46 -10.60 16.22
CA LEU A 214 -13.87 -10.91 16.03
C LEU A 214 -14.82 -9.81 16.56
N HIS A 215 -14.30 -8.78 17.20
CA HIS A 215 -15.08 -7.70 17.80
C HIS A 215 -15.19 -6.46 16.92
N SER A 216 -14.08 -6.10 16.25
CA SER A 216 -13.98 -4.90 15.42
C SER A 216 -14.01 -5.19 13.92
N THR A 217 -13.95 -6.47 13.52
CA THR A 217 -13.97 -6.90 12.10
C THR A 217 -15.09 -7.91 11.85
N TRP A 218 -15.76 -7.81 10.69
CA TRP A 218 -16.82 -8.73 10.21
C TRP A 218 -16.74 -8.95 8.71
#